data_822b47068140d05c33c0202175350603
#
_entry.id   822b47068140d05c33c0202175350603
#
_cell.length_a   1.000
_cell.length_b   1.000
_cell.length_c   1.000
_cell.angle_alpha   90.00
_cell.angle_beta   90.00
_cell.angle_gamma   90.00
#
_symmetry.space_group_name_H-M   'P 1'
#
loop_
_entity.id
_entity.type
_entity.pdbx_description
1 polymer ?
#
loop_
_entity_poly.entity_id
_entity_poly.type
_entity_poly.pdbx_seq_one_letter_code
_entity_poly.pdbx_strand_id
1 'polypeptide(L)'
;MNNLITNKPSMTSLEIAELVNSRHDSVKRTIERLSDAGIIQLPPSVKVENKQSNSPNRFADGYRFEGDVGKRDSIVVVAQLSPGFTARLVDRWKELEDERLRPKSQAELIAEMALLNVEQERRI
;
A
#
# COMPACT_ATOMS: atom_id res chain seq x y z
N MET A 1 -20.31 6.20 15.85
CA MET A 1 -19.92 5.83 16.08
C MET A 1 -19.03 5.20 15.77
N ASN A 2 -18.94 4.70 15.59
CA ASN A 2 -18.14 3.89 15.26
C ASN A 2 -17.67 3.81 13.91
N ASN A 3 -17.94 4.73 13.03
CA ASN A 3 -17.46 4.80 11.69
C ASN A 3 -15.98 4.91 11.62
N LEU A 4 -15.38 5.52 12.59
CA LEU A 4 -13.96 5.59 12.67
C LEU A 4 -13.32 4.23 12.85
N ILE A 5 -14.00 3.35 13.56
CA ILE A 5 -13.49 2.03 13.81
C ILE A 5 -13.61 1.16 12.58
N THR A 6 -14.64 1.39 11.80
CA THR A 6 -14.89 0.57 10.64
C THR A 6 -14.19 1.04 9.39
N ASN A 7 -13.56 2.22 9.45
CA ASN A 7 -12.89 2.76 8.28
C ASN A 7 -11.47 2.27 8.14
N LYS A 8 -11.29 0.99 8.18
CA LYS A 8 -9.98 0.41 7.88
C LYS A 8 -9.72 0.53 6.39
N PRO A 9 -8.53 0.94 6.00
CA PRO A 9 -8.19 0.94 4.58
C PRO A 9 -8.35 -0.46 4.01
N SER A 10 -8.94 -0.54 2.86
CA SER A 10 -9.10 -1.82 2.17
C SER A 10 -8.94 -1.63 0.68
N MET A 11 -8.59 -2.70 0.00
CA MET A 11 -8.43 -2.71 -1.44
C MET A 11 -8.87 -4.06 -1.97
N THR A 12 -9.64 -4.05 -3.06
CA THR A 12 -10.09 -5.29 -3.66
C THR A 12 -9.16 -5.70 -4.79
N SER A 13 -9.25 -6.97 -5.18
CA SER A 13 -8.48 -7.48 -6.30
C SER A 13 -8.81 -6.75 -7.60
N LEU A 14 -10.06 -6.31 -7.77
CA LEU A 14 -10.44 -5.55 -8.95
C LEU A 14 -9.77 -4.17 -8.96
N GLU A 15 -9.70 -3.52 -7.81
CA GLU A 15 -9.01 -2.24 -7.70
C GLU A 15 -7.53 -2.38 -8.02
N ILE A 16 -6.91 -3.48 -7.59
CA ILE A 16 -5.52 -3.77 -7.94
C ILE A 16 -5.38 -3.92 -9.45
N ALA A 17 -6.31 -4.68 -10.06
CA ALA A 17 -6.28 -4.89 -11.51
C ALA A 17 -6.33 -3.56 -12.27
N GLU A 18 -7.20 -2.66 -11.83
CA GLU A 18 -7.31 -1.35 -12.44
C GLU A 18 -6.05 -0.52 -12.23
N LEU A 19 -5.49 -0.59 -11.05
CA LEU A 19 -4.31 0.19 -10.69
C LEU A 19 -3.10 -0.21 -11.51
N VAL A 20 -2.89 -1.50 -11.73
CA VAL A 20 -1.72 -1.99 -12.46
C VAL A 20 -2.03 -2.28 -13.92
N ASN A 21 -3.25 -2.00 -14.35
CA ASN A 21 -3.70 -2.20 -15.72
C ASN A 21 -3.54 -3.65 -16.17
N SER A 22 -3.99 -4.55 -15.32
CA SER A 22 -3.97 -5.99 -15.59
C SER A 22 -5.38 -6.53 -15.57
N ARG A 23 -5.56 -7.72 -16.10
CA ARG A 23 -6.84 -8.40 -16.04
C ARG A 23 -7.12 -8.86 -14.62
N HIS A 24 -8.38 -8.76 -14.20
CA HIS A 24 -8.78 -9.22 -12.88
C HIS A 24 -8.44 -10.69 -12.65
N ASP A 25 -8.64 -11.53 -13.68
CA ASP A 25 -8.31 -12.96 -13.58
C ASP A 25 -6.82 -13.18 -13.30
N SER A 26 -5.96 -12.38 -13.90
CA SER A 26 -4.52 -12.48 -13.67
C SER A 26 -4.18 -12.12 -12.23
N VAL A 27 -4.83 -11.08 -11.72
CA VAL A 27 -4.64 -10.66 -10.33
C VAL A 27 -5.07 -11.76 -9.38
N LYS A 28 -6.25 -12.35 -9.62
CA LYS A 28 -6.75 -13.41 -8.75
C LYS A 28 -5.82 -14.62 -8.76
N ARG A 29 -5.32 -15.00 -9.92
CA ARG A 29 -4.38 -16.12 -10.01
C ARG A 29 -3.10 -15.85 -9.25
N THR A 30 -2.61 -14.62 -9.33
CA THR A 30 -1.41 -14.23 -8.61
C THR A 30 -1.64 -14.31 -7.11
N ILE A 31 -2.80 -13.84 -6.63
CA ILE A 31 -3.16 -13.92 -5.23
C ILE A 31 -3.19 -15.38 -4.77
N GLU A 32 -3.83 -16.23 -5.53
CA GLU A 32 -3.96 -17.65 -5.18
C GLU A 32 -2.60 -18.35 -5.18
N ARG A 33 -1.78 -18.05 -6.16
CA ARG A 33 -0.44 -18.63 -6.24
C ARG A 33 0.44 -18.20 -5.08
N LEU A 34 0.41 -16.93 -4.73
CA LEU A 34 1.20 -16.43 -3.62
C LEU A 34 0.69 -16.96 -2.28
N SER A 35 -0.62 -17.13 -2.17
CA SER A 35 -1.22 -17.72 -0.98
C SER A 35 -0.83 -19.19 -0.83
N ASP A 36 -0.87 -19.94 -1.93
CA ASP A 36 -0.48 -21.35 -1.93
C ASP A 36 1.00 -21.51 -1.58
N ALA A 37 1.82 -20.57 -1.97
CA ALA A 37 3.24 -20.58 -1.65
C ALA A 37 3.54 -20.13 -0.22
N GLY A 38 2.52 -19.69 0.52
CA GLY A 38 2.70 -19.23 1.88
C GLY A 38 3.30 -17.84 2.01
N ILE A 39 3.35 -17.10 0.92
CA ILE A 39 3.93 -15.76 0.92
C ILE A 39 2.96 -14.73 1.45
N ILE A 40 1.68 -14.90 1.14
CA ILE A 40 0.61 -14.07 1.66
C ILE A 40 -0.47 -14.97 2.25
N GLN A 41 -1.37 -14.36 3.02
CA GLN A 41 -2.57 -15.04 3.49
C GLN A 41 -3.67 -14.89 2.45
N LEU A 42 -4.45 -15.93 2.22
CA LEU A 42 -5.56 -15.83 1.27
C LEU A 42 -6.58 -14.82 1.82
N PRO A 43 -6.83 -13.73 1.09
CA PRO A 43 -7.78 -12.74 1.57
C PRO A 43 -9.20 -13.26 1.51
N PRO A 44 -10.13 -12.69 2.27
CA PRO A 44 -11.53 -13.08 2.17
C PRO A 44 -12.10 -12.82 0.78
N SER A 45 -12.93 -13.73 0.34
CA SER A 45 -13.61 -13.61 -0.93
C SER A 45 -14.77 -12.62 -0.83
N VAL A 46 -14.91 -11.76 -1.81
CA VAL A 46 -15.99 -10.78 -1.84
C VAL A 46 -16.52 -10.67 -3.27
N LYS A 47 -17.73 -10.17 -3.40
CA LYS A 47 -18.27 -9.82 -4.71
C LYS A 47 -17.78 -8.42 -5.07
N VAL A 48 -17.26 -8.28 -6.26
CA VAL A 48 -16.81 -7.00 -6.78
C VAL A 48 -17.61 -6.65 -8.02
N GLU A 49 -17.87 -5.38 -8.20
CA GLU A 49 -18.63 -4.90 -9.33
C GLU A 49 -17.72 -4.14 -10.30
N ASN A 50 -17.68 -4.58 -11.54
CA ASN A 50 -16.99 -3.83 -12.58
C ASN A 50 -17.97 -2.82 -13.17
N LYS A 51 -17.91 -1.61 -12.67
CA LYS A 51 -18.85 -0.55 -13.05
C LYS A 51 -18.71 -0.13 -14.51
N GLN A 52 -17.60 -0.48 -15.14
CA GLN A 52 -17.39 -0.14 -16.54
C GLN A 52 -17.99 -1.17 -17.48
N SER A 53 -18.39 -2.31 -16.95
CA SER A 53 -18.99 -3.36 -17.77
C SER A 53 -20.47 -3.10 -17.97
N ASN A 54 -20.93 -3.25 -19.21
CA ASN A 54 -22.35 -3.17 -19.54
C ASN A 54 -23.02 -4.52 -19.49
N SER A 55 -22.28 -5.55 -19.13
CA SER A 55 -22.81 -6.90 -19.04
C SER A 55 -23.68 -7.07 -17.80
N PRO A 56 -24.74 -7.88 -17.85
CA PRO A 56 -25.47 -8.22 -16.64
C PRO A 56 -24.60 -8.98 -15.64
N ASN A 57 -23.48 -9.54 -16.10
CA ASN A 57 -22.54 -10.24 -15.23
C ASN A 57 -21.38 -9.35 -14.83
N ARG A 58 -21.66 -8.10 -14.51
CA ARG A 58 -20.61 -7.18 -14.08
C ARG A 58 -20.09 -7.45 -12.68
N PHE A 59 -20.77 -8.31 -11.93
CA PHE A 59 -20.29 -8.75 -10.62
C PHE A 59 -19.47 -10.02 -10.77
N ALA A 60 -18.39 -10.10 -10.03
CA ALA A 60 -17.50 -11.25 -10.05
C ALA A 60 -16.97 -11.51 -8.66
N ASP A 61 -16.51 -12.72 -8.44
CA ASP A 61 -15.82 -13.05 -7.20
C ASP A 61 -14.45 -12.41 -7.23
N GLY A 62 -14.06 -11.82 -6.11
CA GLY A 62 -12.76 -11.23 -5.96
C GLY A 62 -12.29 -11.41 -4.53
N TYR A 63 -11.26 -10.68 -4.17
CA TYR A 63 -10.66 -10.74 -2.84
C TYR A 63 -10.58 -9.33 -2.27
N ARG A 64 -10.62 -9.24 -0.96
CA ARG A 64 -10.48 -7.96 -0.28
C ARG A 64 -9.29 -8.02 0.68
N PHE A 65 -8.37 -7.10 0.51
CA PHE A 65 -7.26 -6.92 1.44
C PHE A 65 -7.64 -5.81 2.40
N GLU A 66 -7.49 -6.07 3.70
CA GLU A 66 -7.77 -5.05 4.70
C GLU A 66 -6.90 -5.25 5.93
N GLY A 67 -6.74 -4.18 6.71
CA GLY A 67 -5.87 -4.20 7.87
C GLY A 67 -4.40 -4.19 7.49
N ASP A 68 -3.54 -4.32 8.49
CA ASP A 68 -2.09 -4.25 8.27
C ASP A 68 -1.58 -5.42 7.45
N VAL A 69 -2.10 -6.63 7.71
CA VAL A 69 -1.72 -7.80 6.94
C VAL A 69 -2.17 -7.67 5.50
N GLY A 70 -3.40 -7.21 5.30
CA GLY A 70 -3.92 -7.01 3.96
C GLY A 70 -3.15 -5.96 3.19
N LYS A 71 -2.78 -4.88 3.85
CA LYS A 71 -1.97 -3.85 3.21
C LYS A 71 -0.63 -4.40 2.74
N ARG A 72 0.05 -5.12 3.61
CA ARG A 72 1.33 -5.75 3.28
C ARG A 72 1.18 -6.72 2.12
N ASP A 73 0.16 -7.57 2.19
CA ASP A 73 -0.06 -8.61 1.18
C ASP A 73 -0.44 -8.02 -0.17
N SER A 74 -1.24 -6.95 -0.17
CA SER A 74 -1.60 -6.28 -1.43
C SER A 74 -0.38 -5.69 -2.12
N ILE A 75 0.57 -5.18 -1.36
CA ILE A 75 1.82 -4.64 -1.91
C ILE A 75 2.63 -5.76 -2.55
N VAL A 76 2.68 -6.93 -1.91
CA VAL A 76 3.38 -8.09 -2.48
C VAL A 76 2.74 -8.49 -3.81
N VAL A 77 1.41 -8.49 -3.87
CA VAL A 77 0.69 -8.82 -5.10
C VAL A 77 1.04 -7.82 -6.22
N VAL A 78 1.00 -6.54 -5.89
CA VAL A 78 1.35 -5.49 -6.86
C VAL A 78 2.80 -5.65 -7.33
N ALA A 79 3.69 -6.01 -6.44
CA ALA A 79 5.10 -6.22 -6.79
C ALA A 79 5.26 -7.32 -7.83
N GLN A 80 4.45 -8.36 -7.74
CA GLN A 80 4.50 -9.43 -8.71
C GLN A 80 3.92 -9.03 -10.06
N LEU A 81 2.91 -8.17 -10.03
CA LEU A 81 2.18 -7.81 -11.25
C LEU A 81 2.83 -6.67 -12.01
N SER A 82 3.51 -5.78 -11.32
CA SER A 82 4.05 -4.57 -11.94
C SER A 82 5.35 -4.13 -11.27
N PRO A 83 6.48 -4.59 -11.76
CA PRO A 83 7.77 -4.13 -11.22
C PRO A 83 7.96 -2.62 -11.32
N GLY A 84 7.45 -2.00 -12.38
CA GLY A 84 7.54 -0.55 -12.52
C GLY A 84 6.74 0.20 -11.48
N PHE A 85 5.55 -0.29 -11.19
CA PHE A 85 4.73 0.29 -10.13
C PHE A 85 5.41 0.12 -8.77
N THR A 86 6.00 -1.05 -8.55
CA THR A 86 6.73 -1.33 -7.31
C THR A 86 7.88 -0.35 -7.13
N ALA A 87 8.62 -0.09 -8.19
CA ALA A 87 9.72 0.88 -8.12
C ALA A 87 9.22 2.26 -7.72
N ARG A 88 8.10 2.71 -8.33
CA ARG A 88 7.51 4.00 -7.98
C ARG A 88 7.02 4.02 -6.54
N LEU A 89 6.47 2.91 -6.07
CA LEU A 89 6.00 2.81 -4.70
C LEU A 89 7.17 2.93 -3.71
N VAL A 90 8.28 2.25 -4.00
CA VAL A 90 9.48 2.34 -3.16
C VAL A 90 9.99 3.78 -3.15
N ASP A 91 10.03 4.42 -4.30
CA ASP A 91 10.49 5.80 -4.39
C ASP A 91 9.59 6.73 -3.59
N ARG A 92 8.28 6.51 -3.66
CA ARG A 92 7.33 7.33 -2.90
C ARG A 92 7.50 7.13 -1.39
N TRP A 93 7.75 5.90 -0.97
CA TRP A 93 8.01 5.63 0.44
C TRP A 93 9.25 6.36 0.92
N LYS A 94 10.30 6.38 0.11
CA LYS A 94 11.52 7.11 0.45
C LYS A 94 11.24 8.61 0.59
N GLU A 95 10.45 9.17 -0.32
CA GLU A 95 10.07 10.57 -0.22
C GLU A 95 9.33 10.86 1.08
N LEU A 96 8.39 9.99 1.43
CA LEU A 96 7.62 10.16 2.64
C LEU A 96 8.48 10.04 3.89
N GLU A 97 9.42 9.11 3.88
CA GLU A 97 10.35 8.96 4.99
C GLU A 97 11.27 10.17 5.11
N ASP A 98 11.75 10.68 4.01
CA ASP A 98 12.57 11.88 4.01
C ASP A 98 11.80 13.07 4.57
N GLU A 99 10.54 13.20 4.23
CA GLU A 99 9.69 14.25 4.77
C GLU A 99 9.51 14.11 6.28
N ARG A 100 9.37 12.89 6.76
CA ARG A 100 9.24 12.63 8.20
C ARG A 100 10.53 12.97 8.93
N LEU A 101 11.66 12.64 8.33
CA LEU A 101 12.96 12.89 8.93
C LEU A 101 13.37 14.35 8.83
N ARG A 102 12.79 15.07 7.87
CA ARG A 102 13.05 16.48 7.69
C ARG A 102 11.75 17.26 7.70
N PRO A 103 11.00 17.22 8.78
CA PRO A 103 9.71 17.89 8.76
C PRO A 103 9.86 19.38 8.91
N LYS A 104 11.06 19.90 8.90
CA LYS A 104 11.33 21.23 9.32
C LYS A 104 11.68 22.14 8.20
N SER A 105 11.36 23.40 8.37
CA SER A 105 11.85 24.44 7.51
C SER A 105 13.38 24.53 7.68
N GLN A 106 14.01 25.24 6.76
CA GLN A 106 15.44 25.43 6.83
C GLN A 106 15.84 26.11 8.14
N ALA A 107 15.03 27.04 8.61
CA ALA A 107 15.31 27.71 9.87
C ALA A 107 15.25 26.75 11.05
N GLU A 108 14.27 25.86 11.06
CA GLU A 108 14.14 24.86 12.13
C GLU A 108 15.31 23.90 12.12
N LEU A 109 15.76 23.51 10.94
CA LEU A 109 16.88 22.60 10.79
C LEU A 109 18.17 23.25 11.34
N ILE A 110 18.38 24.50 11.03
CA ILE A 110 19.54 25.23 11.52
C ILE A 110 19.50 25.33 13.04
N ALA A 111 18.31 25.59 13.60
CA ALA A 111 18.14 25.67 15.05
C ALA A 111 18.48 24.35 15.72
N GLU A 112 18.05 23.23 15.13
CA GLU A 112 18.37 21.92 15.67
C GLU A 112 19.86 21.64 15.65
N MET A 113 20.51 21.98 14.57
CA MET A 113 21.95 21.78 14.45
C MET A 113 22.71 22.61 15.49
N ALA A 114 22.25 23.82 15.74
CA ALA A 114 22.85 24.68 16.76
C ALA A 114 22.73 24.08 18.14
N LEU A 115 21.56 23.51 18.46
CA LEU A 115 21.35 22.85 19.74
C LEU A 115 22.26 21.64 19.93
N LEU A 116 22.42 20.85 18.88
CA LEU A 116 23.30 19.68 18.94
C LEU A 116 24.76 20.10 19.19
N ASN A 117 25.19 21.16 18.54
CA ASN A 117 26.55 21.64 18.71
C ASN A 117 26.77 22.13 20.14
N VAL A 118 25.82 22.82 20.72
CA VAL A 118 25.93 23.30 22.10
C VAL A 118 26.03 22.12 23.06
N GLU A 119 25.25 21.08 22.85
CA GLU A 119 25.33 19.90 23.69
C GLU A 119 26.66 19.19 23.58
N GLN A 120 27.21 19.10 22.39
CA GLN A 120 28.51 18.50 22.21
C GLN A 120 29.61 19.32 22.93
N GLU A 121 29.54 20.60 22.86
CA GLU A 121 30.50 21.46 23.57
C GLU A 121 30.43 21.26 25.06
N ARG A 122 29.24 21.06 25.59
CA ARG A 122 29.06 20.85 27.03
C ARG A 122 29.64 19.52 27.50
N ARG A 123 29.77 18.57 26.63
CA ARG A 123 30.30 17.26 26.99
C ARG A 123 31.82 17.23 27.05
N ILE A 124 32.41 18.23 26.51
CA ILE A 124 33.85 18.37 26.58
C ILE A 124 34.27 19.00 27.90
#